data_5e7b5e2d880111be467419daf9706e3c
#
_entry.id   5e7b5e2d880111be467419daf9706e3c
#
_cell.length_a   1.000
_cell.length_b   1.000
_cell.length_c   1.000
_cell.angle_alpha   90.00
_cell.angle_beta   90.00
_cell.angle_gamma   90.00
#
_symmetry.space_group_name_H-M   'P 1'
#
loop_
_entity.id
_entity.type
_entity.pdbx_description
1 polymer ?
#
loop_
_entity_poly.entity_id
_entity_poly.type
_entity_poly.pdbx_seq_one_letter_code
_entity_poly.pdbx_strand_id
1 'polypeptide(L)'
;MSAKLQETIERFATGIPAGEEALALKAFEQLKAGLNAGTIRAAEREADGAWRVNGWVKQGILLGFRLGTVTEMARSGPFGFFDKHTWPLKHFSVSDGVRIVPGGSSIRDGAYLAPGTVILPPAFVNTGAYIGEGTMVDSHALVGSCAQIGKRVHLSAAAQIGGVLEPVGALPVIIEDDVLVGGNCGVYEGTIVRERAVLA
;
A
#
# COMPACT_ATOMS: atom_id res chain seq x y z
N MET A 1 -18.73 -11.23 -2.38
CA MET A 1 -17.42 -11.63 -2.95
C MET A 1 -16.29 -11.51 -1.91
N SER A 2 -16.32 -10.52 -1.04
CA SER A 2 -15.32 -10.30 0.02
C SER A 2 -15.23 -11.43 1.05
N ALA A 3 -16.34 -11.91 1.63
CA ALA A 3 -16.32 -12.92 2.71
C ALA A 3 -15.63 -14.25 2.30
N LYS A 4 -15.96 -14.79 1.14
CA LYS A 4 -15.33 -16.02 0.64
C LYS A 4 -13.82 -15.85 0.35
N LEU A 5 -13.42 -14.66 -0.14
CA LEU A 5 -12.01 -14.35 -0.36
C LEU A 5 -11.27 -14.27 0.99
N GLN A 6 -11.87 -13.59 1.96
CA GLN A 6 -11.32 -13.47 3.31
C GLN A 6 -11.13 -14.85 3.95
N GLU A 7 -12.15 -15.70 3.98
CA GLU A 7 -12.04 -17.08 4.50
C GLU A 7 -10.90 -17.87 3.84
N THR A 8 -10.76 -17.72 2.52
CA THR A 8 -9.69 -18.42 1.79
C THR A 8 -8.29 -17.89 2.17
N ILE A 9 -8.13 -16.58 2.31
CA ILE A 9 -6.85 -15.97 2.74
C ILE A 9 -6.52 -16.38 4.17
N GLU A 10 -7.49 -16.30 5.08
CA GLU A 10 -7.30 -16.66 6.50
C GLU A 10 -6.93 -18.14 6.66
N ARG A 11 -7.50 -19.02 5.84
CA ARG A 11 -7.15 -20.45 5.81
C ARG A 11 -5.67 -20.66 5.47
N PHE A 12 -5.08 -19.82 4.62
CA PHE A 12 -3.67 -19.91 4.22
C PHE A 12 -2.73 -19.05 5.08
N ALA A 13 -3.25 -18.40 6.12
CA ALA A 13 -2.45 -17.48 6.95
C ALA A 13 -1.24 -18.16 7.62
N THR A 14 -1.39 -19.42 8.04
CA THR A 14 -0.35 -20.20 8.72
C THR A 14 0.46 -21.11 7.79
N GLY A 15 0.01 -21.34 6.56
CA GLY A 15 0.70 -22.19 5.58
C GLY A 15 -0.22 -22.61 4.44
N ILE A 16 0.37 -23.13 3.38
CA ILE A 16 -0.36 -23.63 2.21
C ILE A 16 -0.25 -25.14 2.21
N PRO A 17 -1.37 -25.90 2.34
CA PRO A 17 -1.36 -27.34 2.22
C PRO A 17 -0.85 -27.80 0.85
N ALA A 18 -0.16 -28.93 0.79
CA ALA A 18 0.33 -29.50 -0.47
C ALA A 18 -0.83 -29.72 -1.46
N GLY A 19 -0.63 -29.26 -2.70
CA GLY A 19 -1.64 -29.35 -3.77
C GLY A 19 -2.65 -28.20 -3.80
N GLU A 20 -2.57 -27.24 -2.88
CA GLU A 20 -3.48 -26.09 -2.84
C GLU A 20 -2.80 -24.76 -3.30
N GLU A 21 -1.61 -24.84 -3.83
CA GLU A 21 -0.82 -23.67 -4.26
C GLU A 21 -1.57 -22.84 -5.32
N ALA A 22 -2.26 -23.50 -6.25
CA ALA A 22 -3.04 -22.84 -7.29
C ALA A 22 -4.25 -22.06 -6.71
N LEU A 23 -4.89 -22.61 -5.67
CA LEU A 23 -5.98 -21.93 -4.97
C LEU A 23 -5.47 -20.72 -4.17
N ALA A 24 -4.35 -20.90 -3.48
CA ALA A 24 -3.70 -19.83 -2.73
C ALA A 24 -3.27 -18.68 -3.66
N LEU A 25 -2.66 -19.00 -4.81
CA LEU A 25 -2.27 -18.02 -5.82
C LEU A 25 -3.49 -17.27 -6.37
N LYS A 26 -4.58 -17.98 -6.69
CA LYS A 26 -5.81 -17.34 -7.17
C LYS A 26 -6.42 -16.39 -6.14
N ALA A 27 -6.45 -16.77 -4.87
CA ALA A 27 -6.94 -15.91 -3.79
C ALA A 27 -6.05 -14.67 -3.63
N PHE A 28 -4.73 -14.85 -3.67
CA PHE A 28 -3.78 -13.75 -3.65
C PHE A 28 -3.97 -12.77 -4.82
N GLU A 29 -4.12 -13.26 -6.05
CA GLU A 29 -4.33 -12.39 -7.21
C GLU A 29 -5.66 -11.61 -7.12
N GLN A 30 -6.72 -12.21 -6.58
CA GLN A 30 -7.97 -11.51 -6.30
C GLN A 30 -7.81 -10.41 -5.25
N LEU A 31 -7.07 -10.67 -4.18
CA LEU A 31 -6.74 -9.67 -3.17
C LEU A 31 -5.96 -8.51 -3.79
N LYS A 32 -4.89 -8.84 -4.53
CA LYS A 32 -4.02 -7.84 -5.18
C LYS A 32 -4.80 -6.96 -6.15
N ALA A 33 -5.69 -7.55 -6.94
CA ALA A 33 -6.60 -6.80 -7.83
C ALA A 33 -7.50 -5.83 -7.03
N GLY A 34 -8.05 -6.28 -5.91
CA GLY A 34 -8.87 -5.44 -5.03
C GLY A 34 -8.08 -4.31 -4.36
N LEU A 35 -6.85 -4.59 -3.94
CA LEU A 35 -5.92 -3.56 -3.43
C LEU A 35 -5.61 -2.52 -4.51
N ASN A 36 -5.26 -2.97 -5.70
CA ASN A 36 -4.97 -2.09 -6.84
C ASN A 36 -6.14 -1.21 -7.26
N ALA A 37 -7.35 -1.70 -7.11
CA ALA A 37 -8.59 -0.97 -7.40
C ALA A 37 -9.06 -0.07 -6.24
N GLY A 38 -8.43 -0.15 -5.07
CA GLY A 38 -8.85 0.54 -3.86
C GLY A 38 -10.17 0.02 -3.24
N THR A 39 -10.68 -1.11 -3.72
CA THR A 39 -11.91 -1.75 -3.23
C THR A 39 -11.69 -2.67 -2.04
N ILE A 40 -10.44 -3.03 -1.77
CA ILE A 40 -9.99 -3.73 -0.57
C ILE A 40 -8.92 -2.87 0.09
N ARG A 41 -9.05 -2.67 1.40
CA ARG A 41 -8.16 -1.80 2.17
C ARG A 41 -7.67 -2.51 3.44
N ALA A 42 -6.45 -2.19 3.88
CA ALA A 42 -5.87 -2.72 5.12
C ALA A 42 -6.54 -2.18 6.39
N ALA A 43 -7.16 -1.01 6.31
CA ALA A 43 -8.06 -0.49 7.33
C ALA A 43 -9.15 0.37 6.67
N GLU A 44 -10.33 0.39 7.30
CA GLU A 44 -11.50 1.12 6.82
C GLU A 44 -12.13 1.92 7.96
N ARG A 45 -12.72 3.06 7.62
CA ARG A 45 -13.46 3.88 8.56
C ARG A 45 -14.89 3.36 8.66
N GLU A 46 -15.35 3.08 9.87
CA GLU A 46 -16.70 2.63 10.16
C GLU A 46 -17.69 3.81 10.25
N ALA A 47 -18.97 3.52 10.31
CA ALA A 47 -20.01 4.53 10.34
C ALA A 47 -19.96 5.45 11.58
N ASP A 48 -19.43 4.96 12.69
CA ASP A 48 -19.20 5.72 13.93
C ASP A 48 -17.92 6.57 13.89
N GLY A 49 -17.15 6.50 12.80
CA GLY A 49 -15.89 7.22 12.60
C GLY A 49 -14.65 6.51 13.13
N ALA A 50 -14.79 5.36 13.76
CA ALA A 50 -13.66 4.53 14.18
C ALA A 50 -12.95 3.90 12.98
N TRP A 51 -11.66 3.60 13.14
CA TRP A 51 -10.89 2.86 12.13
C TRP A 51 -10.80 1.39 12.53
N ARG A 52 -11.27 0.51 11.66
CA ARG A 52 -11.18 -0.95 11.81
C ARG A 52 -10.07 -1.51 10.93
N VAL A 53 -9.24 -2.35 11.53
CA VAL A 53 -8.16 -3.05 10.81
C VAL A 53 -8.73 -4.29 10.12
N ASN A 54 -8.39 -4.45 8.86
CA ASN A 54 -8.66 -5.66 8.08
C ASN A 54 -7.44 -6.60 8.12
N GLY A 55 -7.26 -7.30 9.24
CA GLY A 55 -6.10 -8.18 9.45
C GLY A 55 -5.92 -9.23 8.36
N TRP A 56 -7.03 -9.76 7.81
CA TRP A 56 -7.01 -10.72 6.71
C TRP A 56 -6.34 -10.16 5.44
N VAL A 57 -6.42 -8.83 5.21
CA VAL A 57 -5.75 -8.18 4.07
C VAL A 57 -4.23 -8.25 4.24
N LYS A 58 -3.73 -7.98 5.45
CA LYS A 58 -2.31 -8.11 5.76
C LYS A 58 -1.83 -9.56 5.66
N GLN A 59 -2.64 -10.53 6.12
CA GLN A 59 -2.37 -11.96 5.93
C GLN A 59 -2.24 -12.32 4.46
N GLY A 60 -3.11 -11.78 3.62
CA GLY A 60 -3.06 -12.00 2.18
C GLY A 60 -1.84 -11.34 1.50
N ILE A 61 -1.40 -10.17 1.98
CA ILE A 61 -0.14 -9.55 1.54
C ILE A 61 1.04 -10.46 1.90
N LEU A 62 1.09 -10.97 3.13
CA LEU A 62 2.12 -11.92 3.57
C LEU A 62 2.07 -13.24 2.77
N LEU A 63 0.86 -13.71 2.44
CA LEU A 63 0.68 -14.87 1.55
C LEU A 63 1.35 -14.62 0.19
N GLY A 64 1.18 -13.44 -0.38
CA GLY A 64 1.84 -13.04 -1.63
C GLY A 64 3.38 -13.09 -1.52
N PHE A 65 3.96 -12.65 -0.41
CA PHE A 65 5.41 -12.77 -0.19
C PHE A 65 5.87 -14.23 -0.07
N ARG A 66 5.06 -15.11 0.53
CA ARG A 66 5.37 -16.55 0.63
C ARG A 66 5.28 -17.27 -0.72
N LEU A 67 4.26 -16.96 -1.51
CA LEU A 67 4.07 -17.53 -2.86
C LEU A 67 5.14 -17.07 -3.84
N GLY A 68 5.68 -15.87 -3.65
CA GLY A 68 6.66 -15.28 -4.54
C GLY A 68 8.04 -15.92 -4.41
N THR A 69 8.72 -16.10 -5.54
CA THR A 69 10.15 -16.39 -5.64
C THR A 69 10.89 -15.12 -6.06
N VAL A 70 12.13 -14.97 -5.62
CA VAL A 70 12.98 -13.85 -6.05
C VAL A 70 13.37 -14.07 -7.51
N THR A 71 13.10 -13.07 -8.34
CA THR A 71 13.44 -13.06 -9.77
C THR A 71 14.06 -11.73 -10.14
N GLU A 72 14.75 -11.70 -11.27
CA GLU A 72 15.17 -10.42 -11.86
C GLU A 72 13.93 -9.68 -12.37
N MET A 73 13.72 -8.46 -11.85
CA MET A 73 12.56 -7.64 -12.20
C MET A 73 12.85 -6.66 -13.32
N ALA A 74 14.06 -6.07 -13.33
CA ALA A 74 14.47 -5.09 -14.32
C ALA A 74 16.00 -4.89 -14.28
N ARG A 75 16.52 -4.27 -15.36
CA ARG A 75 17.89 -3.74 -15.42
C ARG A 75 17.86 -2.27 -15.85
N SER A 76 18.75 -1.47 -15.28
CA SER A 76 19.00 -0.11 -15.70
C SER A 76 20.50 0.13 -15.73
N GLY A 77 21.10 0.09 -16.92
CA GLY A 77 22.54 0.13 -17.08
C GLY A 77 23.22 -1.02 -16.31
N PRO A 78 24.18 -0.73 -15.42
CA PRO A 78 24.89 -1.74 -14.64
C PRO A 78 24.06 -2.27 -13.44
N PHE A 79 22.92 -1.65 -13.10
CA PHE A 79 22.13 -1.99 -11.93
C PHE A 79 21.07 -3.04 -12.28
N GLY A 80 21.00 -4.12 -11.48
CA GLY A 80 19.93 -5.11 -11.52
C GLY A 80 19.04 -4.98 -10.30
N PHE A 81 17.73 -5.22 -10.49
CA PHE A 81 16.74 -5.21 -9.42
C PHE A 81 16.10 -6.59 -9.29
N PHE A 82 16.05 -7.10 -8.07
CA PHE A 82 15.58 -8.45 -7.76
C PHE A 82 14.56 -8.39 -6.64
N ASP A 83 13.37 -8.95 -6.87
CA ASP A 83 12.32 -8.99 -5.87
C ASP A 83 11.39 -10.19 -6.09
N LYS A 84 10.41 -10.36 -5.23
CA LYS A 84 9.35 -11.36 -5.37
C LYS A 84 8.52 -11.08 -6.63
N HIS A 85 8.43 -12.05 -7.56
CA HIS A 85 7.66 -11.89 -8.81
C HIS A 85 6.18 -11.56 -8.55
N THR A 86 5.64 -11.90 -7.39
CA THR A 86 4.27 -11.59 -6.96
C THR A 86 4.03 -10.11 -6.66
N TRP A 87 5.09 -9.33 -6.41
CA TRP A 87 5.04 -7.91 -6.03
C TRP A 87 5.92 -7.03 -6.93
N PRO A 88 5.64 -6.98 -8.25
CA PRO A 88 6.36 -6.08 -9.16
C PRO A 88 6.06 -4.61 -8.86
N LEU A 89 6.69 -3.71 -9.58
CA LEU A 89 6.27 -2.32 -9.64
C LEU A 89 4.91 -2.21 -10.35
N LYS A 90 4.07 -1.30 -9.85
CA LYS A 90 2.77 -1.01 -10.45
C LYS A 90 2.95 -0.27 -11.78
N HIS A 91 2.23 -0.72 -12.80
CA HIS A 91 2.16 -0.04 -14.08
C HIS A 91 1.07 1.03 -14.06
N PHE A 92 1.37 2.18 -14.62
CA PHE A 92 0.44 3.29 -14.77
C PHE A 92 0.30 3.69 -16.23
N SER A 93 -0.86 4.21 -16.56
CA SER A 93 -1.18 4.84 -17.83
C SER A 93 -1.73 6.25 -17.61
N VAL A 94 -1.82 7.04 -18.65
CA VAL A 94 -2.40 8.39 -18.57
C VAL A 94 -3.87 8.36 -18.09
N SER A 95 -4.60 7.28 -18.40
CA SER A 95 -6.00 7.11 -18.01
C SER A 95 -6.21 6.90 -16.51
N ASP A 96 -5.16 6.53 -15.75
CA ASP A 96 -5.24 6.39 -14.29
C ASP A 96 -5.35 7.75 -13.58
N GLY A 97 -5.09 8.85 -14.30
CA GLY A 97 -5.21 10.20 -13.76
C GLY A 97 -4.18 10.53 -12.66
N VAL A 98 -3.13 9.73 -12.53
CA VAL A 98 -2.04 9.93 -11.56
C VAL A 98 -0.86 10.58 -12.26
N ARG A 99 -0.29 11.62 -11.64
CA ARG A 99 0.90 12.30 -12.16
C ARG A 99 2.14 11.80 -11.42
N ILE A 100 3.00 11.06 -12.13
CA ILE A 100 4.29 10.60 -11.61
C ILE A 100 5.38 11.37 -12.34
N VAL A 101 6.07 12.24 -11.60
CA VAL A 101 7.14 13.08 -12.16
C VAL A 101 8.37 12.20 -12.44
N PRO A 102 9.02 12.30 -13.61
CA PRO A 102 10.22 11.53 -13.91
C PRO A 102 11.33 11.75 -12.88
N GLY A 103 12.03 10.69 -12.46
CA GLY A 103 13.12 10.80 -11.50
C GLY A 103 13.28 9.63 -10.54
N GLY A 104 12.65 8.48 -10.80
CA GLY A 104 12.94 7.22 -10.09
C GLY A 104 12.08 6.93 -8.88
N SER A 105 10.84 7.45 -8.82
CA SER A 105 9.87 6.98 -7.82
C SER A 105 9.47 5.53 -8.10
N SER A 106 9.23 4.76 -7.04
CA SER A 106 8.79 3.37 -7.11
C SER A 106 7.48 3.19 -6.37
N ILE A 107 6.45 2.73 -7.07
CA ILE A 107 5.17 2.35 -6.51
C ILE A 107 5.00 0.84 -6.69
N ARG A 108 4.83 0.12 -5.60
CA ARG A 108 4.65 -1.33 -5.63
C ARG A 108 3.24 -1.70 -6.05
N ASP A 109 3.13 -2.81 -6.79
CA ASP A 109 1.82 -3.42 -7.08
C ASP A 109 1.07 -3.72 -5.77
N GLY A 110 -0.26 -3.63 -5.77
CA GLY A 110 -1.06 -3.68 -4.55
C GLY A 110 -1.15 -2.35 -3.77
N ALA A 111 -0.54 -1.27 -4.26
CA ALA A 111 -0.81 0.08 -3.77
C ALA A 111 -1.91 0.74 -4.61
N TYR A 112 -2.84 1.44 -3.97
CA TYR A 112 -3.85 2.26 -4.65
C TYR A 112 -3.49 3.74 -4.61
N LEU A 113 -3.52 4.39 -5.75
CA LEU A 113 -3.40 5.83 -5.90
C LEU A 113 -4.65 6.33 -6.63
N ALA A 114 -5.41 7.21 -5.99
CA ALA A 114 -6.59 7.80 -6.59
C ALA A 114 -6.23 8.82 -7.68
N PRO A 115 -7.14 9.11 -8.64
CA PRO A 115 -6.94 10.17 -9.62
C PRO A 115 -6.60 11.51 -8.96
N GLY A 116 -5.80 12.32 -9.63
CA GLY A 116 -5.30 13.60 -9.10
C GLY A 116 -4.13 13.49 -8.13
N THR A 117 -3.71 12.28 -7.77
CA THR A 117 -2.49 12.08 -6.96
C THR A 117 -1.24 12.53 -7.72
N VAL A 118 -0.32 13.17 -7.03
CA VAL A 118 0.97 13.63 -7.58
C VAL A 118 2.12 12.99 -6.79
N ILE A 119 3.05 12.36 -7.49
CA ILE A 119 4.24 11.75 -6.92
C ILE A 119 5.49 12.49 -7.43
N LEU A 120 6.25 13.09 -6.54
CA LEU A 120 7.53 13.74 -6.83
C LEU A 120 8.70 12.81 -6.51
N PRO A 121 9.73 12.79 -7.37
CA PRO A 121 10.82 11.83 -7.25
C PRO A 121 11.93 12.24 -6.27
N PRO A 122 12.69 11.28 -5.76
CA PRO A 122 12.29 9.88 -5.67
C PRO A 122 11.37 9.67 -4.47
N ALA A 123 10.28 8.96 -4.65
CA ALA A 123 9.40 8.56 -3.55
C ALA A 123 9.16 7.04 -3.61
N PHE A 124 8.81 6.43 -2.48
CA PHE A 124 8.50 5.01 -2.43
C PHE A 124 7.12 4.78 -1.80
N VAL A 125 6.26 4.06 -2.53
CA VAL A 125 4.94 3.64 -2.04
C VAL A 125 4.87 2.12 -2.01
N ASN A 126 4.65 1.56 -0.83
CA ASN A 126 4.66 0.12 -0.63
C ASN A 126 3.28 -0.51 -0.79
N THR A 127 3.25 -1.85 -0.94
CA THR A 127 2.01 -2.63 -1.12
C THR A 127 1.03 -2.45 0.03
N GLY A 128 -0.27 -2.50 -0.28
CA GLY A 128 -1.35 -2.29 0.69
C GLY A 128 -1.60 -0.83 1.06
N ALA A 129 -0.73 0.10 0.65
CA ALA A 129 -0.96 1.53 0.83
C ALA A 129 -2.17 2.00 0.02
N TYR A 130 -2.94 2.91 0.60
CA TYR A 130 -4.04 3.59 -0.04
C TYR A 130 -3.78 5.10 -0.02
N ILE A 131 -3.83 5.76 -1.17
CA ILE A 131 -3.62 7.20 -1.30
C ILE A 131 -4.86 7.82 -1.96
N GLY A 132 -5.53 8.71 -1.23
CA GLY A 132 -6.75 9.38 -1.66
C GLY A 132 -6.53 10.46 -2.71
N GLU A 133 -7.64 10.88 -3.32
CA GLU A 133 -7.70 11.84 -4.41
C GLU A 133 -7.02 13.18 -4.09
N GLY A 134 -6.27 13.72 -5.05
CA GLY A 134 -5.61 15.03 -4.94
C GLY A 134 -4.47 15.11 -3.94
N THR A 135 -4.02 13.97 -3.41
CA THR A 135 -2.89 13.90 -2.47
C THR A 135 -1.55 14.05 -3.19
N MET A 136 -0.64 14.79 -2.57
CA MET A 136 0.74 14.92 -3.02
C MET A 136 1.69 14.13 -2.13
N VAL A 137 2.55 13.34 -2.75
CA VAL A 137 3.68 12.64 -2.11
C VAL A 137 4.95 13.27 -2.67
N ASP A 138 5.62 14.08 -1.84
CA ASP A 138 6.77 14.88 -2.25
C ASP A 138 8.07 14.06 -2.29
N SER A 139 9.15 14.70 -2.73
CA SER A 139 10.44 14.06 -2.97
C SER A 139 10.99 13.40 -1.70
N HIS A 140 11.57 12.20 -1.86
CA HIS A 140 12.11 11.38 -0.77
C HIS A 140 11.07 10.91 0.26
N ALA A 141 9.76 11.14 0.07
CA ALA A 141 8.77 10.65 1.01
C ALA A 141 8.58 9.13 0.88
N LEU A 142 8.31 8.49 2.02
CA LEU A 142 7.95 7.09 2.14
C LEU A 142 6.47 6.97 2.50
N VAL A 143 5.74 6.13 1.78
CA VAL A 143 4.44 5.61 2.19
C VAL A 143 4.57 4.11 2.41
N GLY A 144 4.63 3.71 3.67
CA GLY A 144 4.87 2.33 4.08
C GLY A 144 3.68 1.40 3.82
N SER A 145 3.93 0.09 3.99
CA SER A 145 2.92 -0.94 3.75
C SER A 145 1.65 -0.69 4.55
N CYS A 146 0.50 -0.82 3.89
CA CYS A 146 -0.82 -0.71 4.52
C CYS A 146 -1.20 0.68 5.05
N ALA A 147 -0.36 1.71 4.91
CA ALA A 147 -0.70 3.07 5.30
C ALA A 147 -1.95 3.56 4.55
N GLN A 148 -2.83 4.26 5.25
CA GLN A 148 -4.09 4.79 4.70
C GLN A 148 -4.03 6.30 4.69
N ILE A 149 -3.86 6.88 3.52
CA ILE A 149 -3.75 8.32 3.31
C ILE A 149 -5.06 8.83 2.70
N GLY A 150 -5.63 9.85 3.32
CA GLY A 150 -6.85 10.51 2.89
C GLY A 150 -6.68 11.33 1.61
N LYS A 151 -7.69 12.18 1.35
CA LYS A 151 -7.72 13.06 0.19
C LYS A 151 -7.03 14.39 0.49
N ARG A 152 -6.46 15.02 -0.54
CA ARG A 152 -5.85 16.36 -0.47
C ARG A 152 -4.81 16.49 0.65
N VAL A 153 -4.15 15.39 0.98
CA VAL A 153 -3.04 15.34 1.93
C VAL A 153 -1.77 15.83 1.24
N HIS A 154 -0.94 16.54 1.95
CA HIS A 154 0.42 16.84 1.50
C HIS A 154 1.42 16.14 2.41
N LEU A 155 2.07 15.10 1.88
CA LEU A 155 3.24 14.50 2.49
C LEU A 155 4.46 15.24 1.96
N SER A 156 4.99 16.18 2.74
CA SER A 156 6.10 17.02 2.31
C SER A 156 7.40 16.24 2.16
N ALA A 157 8.44 16.90 1.64
CA ALA A 157 9.71 16.25 1.31
C ALA A 157 10.28 15.45 2.47
N ALA A 158 10.68 14.22 2.20
CA ALA A 158 11.22 13.24 3.15
C ALA A 158 10.26 12.90 4.33
N ALA A 159 8.96 13.14 4.20
CA ALA A 159 7.99 12.63 5.19
C ALA A 159 8.02 11.10 5.24
N GLN A 160 8.07 10.54 6.45
CA GLN A 160 8.19 9.10 6.67
C GLN A 160 6.88 8.54 7.24
N ILE A 161 6.04 7.97 6.39
CA ILE A 161 4.82 7.28 6.82
C ILE A 161 5.16 5.80 6.98
N GLY A 162 5.23 5.35 8.22
CA GLY A 162 5.64 4.00 8.58
C GLY A 162 4.73 2.91 8.01
N GLY A 163 5.32 1.77 7.68
CA GLY A 163 4.60 0.59 7.25
C GLY A 163 4.27 -0.33 8.41
N VAL A 164 3.05 -0.89 8.44
CA VAL A 164 2.58 -1.80 9.48
C VAL A 164 1.97 -3.03 8.84
N LEU A 165 2.81 -4.02 8.55
CA LEU A 165 2.37 -5.30 8.01
C LEU A 165 2.19 -6.34 9.10
N GLU A 166 3.11 -6.39 10.04
CA GLU A 166 3.12 -7.29 11.20
C GLU A 166 3.28 -6.48 12.50
N PRO A 167 2.57 -6.88 13.56
CA PRO A 167 1.55 -7.93 13.62
C PRO A 167 0.29 -7.55 12.83
N VAL A 168 -0.39 -8.54 12.24
CA VAL A 168 -1.50 -8.29 11.28
C VAL A 168 -2.68 -7.53 11.90
N GLY A 169 -2.88 -7.64 13.22
CA GLY A 169 -3.91 -6.92 13.96
C GLY A 169 -3.55 -5.48 14.31
N ALA A 170 -2.29 -5.06 14.16
CA ALA A 170 -1.88 -3.70 14.50
C ALA A 170 -2.51 -2.67 13.56
N LEU A 171 -2.91 -1.52 14.10
CA LEU A 171 -3.45 -0.41 13.31
C LEU A 171 -2.34 0.14 12.40
N PRO A 172 -2.57 0.23 11.08
CA PRO A 172 -1.63 0.93 10.21
C PRO A 172 -1.65 2.43 10.49
N VAL A 173 -0.68 3.14 9.93
CA VAL A 173 -0.74 4.61 9.97
C VAL A 173 -1.94 5.11 9.17
N ILE A 174 -2.71 5.99 9.78
CA ILE A 174 -3.87 6.65 9.18
C ILE A 174 -3.58 8.15 9.12
N ILE A 175 -3.64 8.72 7.93
CA ILE A 175 -3.63 10.17 7.72
C ILE A 175 -4.98 10.52 7.11
N GLU A 176 -5.82 11.26 7.83
CA GLU A 176 -7.14 11.63 7.33
C GLU A 176 -7.06 12.77 6.30
N ASP A 177 -8.21 13.25 5.80
CA ASP A 177 -8.27 14.22 4.72
C ASP A 177 -7.66 15.59 5.11
N ASP A 178 -7.16 16.33 4.11
CA ASP A 178 -6.68 17.72 4.25
C ASP A 178 -5.53 17.91 5.26
N VAL A 179 -4.74 16.86 5.55
CA VAL A 179 -3.61 16.91 6.46
C VAL A 179 -2.35 17.39 5.73
N LEU A 180 -1.56 18.22 6.41
CA LEU A 180 -0.19 18.54 6.03
C LEU A 180 0.78 17.81 6.96
N VAL A 181 1.63 16.94 6.39
CA VAL A 181 2.78 16.36 7.08
C VAL A 181 4.03 17.11 6.61
N GLY A 182 4.66 17.86 7.51
CA GLY A 182 5.83 18.67 7.22
C GLY A 182 7.07 17.86 6.80
N GLY A 183 8.05 18.54 6.24
CA GLY A 183 9.28 17.89 5.77
C GLY A 183 10.04 17.18 6.89
N ASN A 184 10.57 15.98 6.60
CA ASN A 184 11.26 15.11 7.54
C ASN A 184 10.42 14.64 8.76
N CYS A 185 9.11 14.92 8.80
CA CYS A 185 8.26 14.41 9.87
C CYS A 185 8.00 12.91 9.70
N GLY A 186 8.04 12.18 10.82
CA GLY A 186 7.72 10.76 10.87
C GLY A 186 6.39 10.50 11.54
N VAL A 187 5.55 9.64 10.93
CA VAL A 187 4.31 9.13 11.51
C VAL A 187 4.38 7.61 11.49
N TYR A 188 4.27 6.99 12.65
CA TYR A 188 4.55 5.58 12.80
C TYR A 188 3.34 4.80 13.33
N GLU A 189 3.52 3.50 13.47
CA GLU A 189 2.53 2.49 13.83
C GLU A 189 1.49 2.95 14.86
N GLY A 190 0.22 2.65 14.58
CA GLY A 190 -0.90 2.94 15.47
C GLY A 190 -1.34 4.41 15.52
N THR A 191 -0.66 5.29 14.79
CA THR A 191 -0.97 6.73 14.79
C THR A 191 -2.11 7.04 13.83
N ILE A 192 -3.07 7.82 14.31
CA ILE A 192 -4.11 8.45 13.49
C ILE A 192 -3.90 9.95 13.52
N VAL A 193 -3.57 10.53 12.36
CA VAL A 193 -3.53 11.99 12.17
C VAL A 193 -4.89 12.43 11.65
N ARG A 194 -5.61 13.19 12.47
CA ARG A 194 -6.98 13.58 12.16
C ARG A 194 -7.04 14.66 11.10
N GLU A 195 -8.20 14.74 10.45
CA GLU A 195 -8.51 15.69 9.38
C GLU A 195 -8.03 17.11 9.70
N ARG A 196 -7.42 17.76 8.71
CA ARG A 196 -6.88 19.13 8.75
C ARG A 196 -5.77 19.39 9.76
N ALA A 197 -5.19 18.35 10.35
CA ALA A 197 -4.02 18.51 11.20
C ALA A 197 -2.78 18.94 10.40
N VAL A 198 -1.90 19.67 11.05
CA VAL A 198 -0.59 20.04 10.54
C VAL A 198 0.47 19.49 11.48
N LEU A 199 1.38 18.70 10.92
CA LEU A 199 2.58 18.21 11.58
C LEU A 199 3.77 18.99 11.02
N ALA A 200 4.56 19.65 11.89
CA ALA A 200 5.70 20.47 11.49
C ALA A 200 6.92 20.22 12.42
#